data_2d00942befc7e672f8a98c27be531ac6
#
_entry.id   2d00942befc7e672f8a98c27be531ac6
#
_cell.length_a   1.000
_cell.length_b   1.000
_cell.length_c   1.000
_cell.angle_alpha   90.00
_cell.angle_beta   90.00
_cell.angle_gamma   90.00
#
_symmetry.space_group_name_H-M   'P 1'
#
loop_
_entity.id
_entity.type
_entity.pdbx_description
1 polymer ?
#
loop_
_entity_poly.entity_id
_entity_poly.type
_entity_poly.pdbx_seq_one_letter_code
_entity_poly.pdbx_strand_id
1 'polypeptide(L)'
;MKDQKKVSVCSCSVDTALVSGIDYLSKWGPWDLEIPTNVIIYERAHSNLPHVHPEAEALRCGLLAKLRQCYQELCHTRESIDAPKDSFNRWLMERKVIDCGSDPLLPSQCFPEISMSMYREIMNDIPIKLIKPKFTGDARKQLSRYAEAAKKMIESRAASPESRKVVKWNAEDTFQWLRRTVGATFDDFQDRLAHLKRQCQPHLTETVKDSVEGICLKIYHLSTEYARKVKDKNNQILKGNGLGDLIPLGGLASTQRKVWCYPVQFSLPTPRFPQVDYLPEREQTVLRFHGDAMCINNLHLTKLEHLYRYNGFDDKKFEMFLPRVWCMLKRYQTYLGVNESHTTQMALPVTVFECLHRCFGVTFECFASPLNCYFRQYCSAFADTDSYFGSRGPFLDFRPISGSFQANPPYCEELMEAMVNHFERLLSDSTEPLSFIVFLPEWRDPAPNALIKLESSHFKRKQVVVPAMEHEYRHGFQHILPKTEVNIRAVHGTLVVWLQNPAGTTRWGPTEERVEALLEAWRPGRERERDRQELLSPPRQTQQSIATAPILAPTTPTTPTASPSQTPVVHPM
;
A
#
# COMPACT_ATOMS: atom_id res chain seq x y z
N MET A 1 47.89 13.11 -33.62
CA MET A 1 48.30 13.50 -32.27
C MET A 1 47.16 14.28 -31.64
N LYS A 2 46.32 13.63 -30.87
CA LYS A 2 45.44 14.24 -29.88
C LYS A 2 45.15 13.17 -28.83
N ASP A 3 45.54 13.48 -27.61
CA ASP A 3 45.56 12.56 -26.47
C ASP A 3 44.15 12.10 -26.07
N GLN A 4 43.96 10.79 -26.07
CA GLN A 4 42.87 10.15 -25.35
C GLN A 4 43.28 10.00 -23.88
N LYS A 5 42.76 10.82 -23.01
CA LYS A 5 42.80 10.59 -21.56
C LYS A 5 41.92 9.39 -21.22
N LYS A 6 42.56 8.29 -20.86
CA LYS A 6 41.92 7.16 -20.15
C LYS A 6 41.39 7.69 -18.82
N VAL A 7 40.06 7.69 -18.67
CA VAL A 7 39.42 7.84 -17.37
C VAL A 7 39.54 6.50 -16.66
N SER A 8 40.37 6.47 -15.64
CA SER A 8 40.51 5.36 -14.69
C SER A 8 39.19 5.22 -13.92
N VAL A 9 38.57 4.05 -14.04
CA VAL A 9 37.41 3.68 -13.20
C VAL A 9 37.94 3.45 -11.80
N CYS A 10 37.71 4.43 -10.93
CA CYS A 10 37.95 4.30 -9.50
C CYS A 10 36.89 3.35 -8.93
N SER A 11 37.30 2.22 -8.41
CA SER A 11 36.48 1.35 -7.56
C SER A 11 36.23 2.12 -6.27
N CYS A 12 35.12 2.82 -6.18
CA CYS A 12 34.70 3.47 -4.93
C CYS A 12 34.29 2.36 -3.95
N SER A 13 35.20 2.01 -3.06
CA SER A 13 34.86 1.52 -1.74
C SER A 13 33.92 2.57 -1.13
N VAL A 14 32.71 2.14 -0.73
CA VAL A 14 31.76 2.98 -0.01
C VAL A 14 32.46 3.44 1.26
N ASP A 15 32.83 4.70 1.29
CA ASP A 15 33.61 5.29 2.37
C ASP A 15 32.86 5.20 3.70
N THR A 16 33.57 4.72 4.70
CA THR A 16 33.18 4.66 6.11
C THR A 16 32.71 6.02 6.70
N ALA A 17 32.86 7.11 5.96
CA ALA A 17 32.41 8.45 6.37
C ALA A 17 30.88 8.63 6.31
N LEU A 18 30.14 7.83 5.54
CA LEU A 18 28.68 7.78 5.59
C LEU A 18 28.15 7.15 6.89
N VAL A 19 28.94 6.27 7.53
CA VAL A 19 28.53 5.52 8.73
C VAL A 19 28.42 6.39 9.97
N SER A 20 29.19 7.46 10.12
CA SER A 20 29.15 8.36 11.28
C SER A 20 28.04 9.42 11.24
N GLY A 21 27.48 9.71 10.07
CA GLY A 21 26.31 10.60 9.90
C GLY A 21 24.96 9.90 10.04
N ILE A 22 24.95 8.55 9.94
CA ILE A 22 23.75 7.72 9.87
C ILE A 22 23.03 7.65 11.23
N ASP A 23 23.76 7.60 12.34
CA ASP A 23 23.17 7.56 13.69
C ASP A 23 22.39 8.84 14.08
N TYR A 24 22.70 9.96 13.46
CA TYR A 24 22.00 11.23 13.67
C TYR A 24 20.68 11.32 12.89
N LEU A 25 20.60 10.73 11.68
CA LEU A 25 19.43 10.81 10.81
C LEU A 25 18.31 9.84 11.19
N SER A 26 18.63 8.72 11.86
CA SER A 26 17.64 7.72 12.30
C SER A 26 16.68 8.24 13.38
N LYS A 27 17.13 9.22 14.19
CA LYS A 27 16.31 9.86 15.24
C LYS A 27 15.44 11.03 14.79
N TRP A 28 15.62 11.51 13.54
CA TRP A 28 15.00 12.75 13.06
C TRP A 28 14.08 12.55 11.83
N GLY A 29 13.86 11.29 11.41
CA GLY A 29 12.96 10.97 10.31
C GLY A 29 11.50 10.93 10.76
N PRO A 30 10.55 10.98 9.80
CA PRO A 30 9.11 10.83 10.07
C PRO A 30 8.70 9.37 10.30
N TRP A 31 9.51 8.58 11.01
CA TRP A 31 9.31 7.18 11.35
C TRP A 31 10.14 6.80 12.58
N ASP A 32 9.80 5.69 13.21
CA ASP A 32 10.61 5.09 14.27
C ASP A 32 10.84 3.58 14.00
N LEU A 33 12.03 3.27 13.50
CA LEU A 33 12.42 1.91 13.14
C LEU A 33 13.00 1.12 14.32
N GLU A 34 13.25 1.76 15.47
CA GLU A 34 13.82 1.13 16.66
C GLU A 34 12.75 0.48 17.55
N ILE A 35 11.47 0.83 17.37
CA ILE A 35 10.38 0.23 18.14
C ILE A 35 10.32 -1.28 17.89
N PRO A 36 10.52 -2.12 18.93
CA PRO A 36 10.40 -3.57 18.77
C PRO A 36 8.94 -3.97 18.57
N THR A 37 8.71 -5.01 17.76
CA THR A 37 7.36 -5.53 17.58
C THR A 37 6.84 -6.26 18.82
N ASN A 38 5.54 -6.15 19.09
CA ASN A 38 4.81 -7.00 20.03
C ASN A 38 3.99 -8.10 19.31
N VAL A 39 4.21 -8.28 18.00
CA VAL A 39 3.47 -9.21 17.18
C VAL A 39 4.06 -10.61 17.23
N ILE A 40 3.22 -11.59 17.55
CA ILE A 40 3.54 -13.01 17.54
C ILE A 40 2.74 -13.70 16.44
N ILE A 41 3.41 -14.59 15.70
CA ILE A 41 2.83 -15.40 14.63
C ILE A 41 3.20 -16.88 14.84
N TYR A 42 2.50 -17.78 14.15
CA TYR A 42 3.03 -19.12 13.92
C TYR A 42 4.14 -19.07 12.87
N GLU A 43 5.16 -19.93 13.04
CA GLU A 43 6.25 -20.05 12.08
C GLU A 43 5.70 -20.36 10.68
N ARG A 44 6.19 -19.63 9.66
CA ARG A 44 5.68 -19.68 8.28
C ARG A 44 6.55 -20.55 7.38
N ALA A 45 5.92 -21.20 6.39
CA ALA A 45 6.63 -21.80 5.27
C ALA A 45 7.35 -20.73 4.42
N HIS A 46 8.41 -21.13 3.72
CA HIS A 46 9.08 -20.26 2.76
C HIS A 46 8.18 -19.98 1.56
N SER A 47 8.28 -18.77 1.03
CA SER A 47 7.54 -18.34 -0.17
C SER A 47 8.20 -18.91 -1.44
N ASN A 48 7.37 -19.42 -2.34
CA ASN A 48 7.80 -19.88 -3.67
C ASN A 48 7.78 -18.75 -4.73
N LEU A 49 7.55 -17.50 -4.33
CA LEU A 49 7.60 -16.37 -5.25
C LEU A 49 9.03 -16.20 -5.80
N PRO A 50 9.17 -15.87 -7.09
CA PRO A 50 10.47 -15.51 -7.65
C PRO A 50 10.98 -14.22 -7.02
N HIS A 51 12.30 -14.11 -6.86
CA HIS A 51 12.92 -12.84 -6.50
C HIS A 51 12.67 -11.79 -7.57
N VAL A 52 12.48 -10.55 -7.14
CA VAL A 52 12.34 -9.41 -8.05
C VAL A 52 13.61 -9.24 -8.89
N HIS A 53 13.45 -8.81 -10.15
CA HIS A 53 14.59 -8.54 -11.04
C HIS A 53 14.29 -7.31 -11.92
N PRO A 54 15.25 -6.39 -12.13
CA PRO A 54 15.03 -5.15 -12.88
C PRO A 54 14.47 -5.35 -14.29
N GLU A 55 14.96 -6.36 -15.03
CA GLU A 55 14.45 -6.65 -16.38
C GLU A 55 12.99 -7.13 -16.39
N ALA A 56 12.60 -7.96 -15.42
CA ALA A 56 11.22 -8.43 -15.29
C ALA A 56 10.29 -7.29 -14.87
N GLU A 57 10.77 -6.41 -13.99
CA GLU A 57 10.00 -5.26 -13.52
C GLU A 57 9.81 -4.22 -14.63
N ALA A 58 10.83 -3.94 -15.42
CA ALA A 58 10.73 -3.06 -16.60
C ALA A 58 9.71 -3.60 -17.62
N LEU A 59 9.72 -4.92 -17.88
CA LEU A 59 8.74 -5.57 -18.76
C LEU A 59 7.32 -5.43 -18.19
N ARG A 60 7.12 -5.75 -16.91
CA ARG A 60 5.83 -5.64 -16.22
C ARG A 60 5.28 -4.22 -16.32
N CYS A 61 6.12 -3.20 -16.09
CA CYS A 61 5.76 -1.79 -16.23
C CYS A 61 5.24 -1.47 -17.62
N GLY A 62 5.96 -1.85 -18.67
CA GLY A 62 5.55 -1.61 -20.05
C GLY A 62 4.24 -2.32 -20.42
N LEU A 63 4.02 -3.54 -19.92
CA LEU A 63 2.78 -4.29 -20.16
C LEU A 63 1.59 -3.68 -19.42
N LEU A 64 1.76 -3.27 -18.17
CA LEU A 64 0.68 -2.65 -17.40
C LEU A 64 0.31 -1.26 -17.96
N ALA A 65 1.29 -0.48 -18.44
CA ALA A 65 1.02 0.79 -19.13
C ALA A 65 0.16 0.58 -20.38
N LYS A 66 0.46 -0.45 -21.18
CA LYS A 66 -0.36 -0.84 -22.33
C LYS A 66 -1.77 -1.28 -21.92
N LEU A 67 -1.90 -2.03 -20.83
CA LEU A 67 -3.19 -2.48 -20.33
C LEU A 67 -4.05 -1.30 -19.88
N ARG A 68 -3.45 -0.34 -19.16
CA ARG A 68 -4.10 0.90 -18.71
C ARG A 68 -4.56 1.76 -19.91
N GLN A 69 -3.71 1.90 -20.92
CA GLN A 69 -4.05 2.59 -22.16
C GLN A 69 -5.20 1.90 -22.90
N CYS A 70 -5.16 0.57 -23.04
CA CYS A 70 -6.23 -0.21 -23.66
C CYS A 70 -7.57 -0.01 -22.93
N TYR A 71 -7.58 0.05 -21.61
CA TYR A 71 -8.78 0.33 -20.82
C TYR A 71 -9.37 1.71 -21.15
N GLN A 72 -8.53 2.75 -21.18
CA GLN A 72 -8.96 4.10 -21.55
C GLN A 72 -9.53 4.15 -22.98
N GLU A 73 -8.84 3.52 -23.92
CA GLU A 73 -9.27 3.44 -25.32
C GLU A 73 -10.61 2.71 -25.49
N LEU A 74 -10.82 1.60 -24.77
CA LEU A 74 -12.07 0.84 -24.81
C LEU A 74 -13.25 1.64 -24.22
N CYS A 75 -13.06 2.32 -23.10
CA CYS A 75 -14.09 3.21 -22.54
C CYS A 75 -14.46 4.32 -23.52
N HIS A 76 -13.48 4.94 -24.16
CA HIS A 76 -13.69 6.02 -25.10
C HIS A 76 -14.35 5.55 -26.39
N THR A 77 -13.83 4.49 -27.01
CA THR A 77 -14.29 4.03 -28.32
C THR A 77 -15.64 3.31 -28.28
N ARG A 78 -15.88 2.51 -27.22
CA ARG A 78 -17.13 1.75 -27.12
C ARG A 78 -18.26 2.51 -26.45
N GLU A 79 -17.94 3.28 -25.41
CA GLU A 79 -18.96 3.92 -24.56
C GLU A 79 -18.97 5.45 -24.67
N SER A 80 -18.01 6.05 -25.38
CA SER A 80 -17.87 7.51 -25.55
C SER A 80 -17.69 8.23 -24.20
N ILE A 81 -17.07 7.57 -23.24
CA ILE A 81 -16.74 8.14 -21.92
C ILE A 81 -15.23 8.10 -21.71
N ASP A 82 -14.74 9.01 -20.89
CA ASP A 82 -13.40 8.85 -20.30
C ASP A 82 -13.44 7.71 -19.27
N ALA A 83 -12.36 6.93 -19.16
CA ALA A 83 -12.27 5.91 -18.12
C ALA A 83 -12.49 6.54 -16.73
N PRO A 84 -13.33 5.94 -15.86
CA PRO A 84 -13.59 6.49 -14.54
C PRO A 84 -12.29 6.67 -13.75
N LYS A 85 -12.15 7.81 -13.07
CA LYS A 85 -10.92 8.16 -12.35
C LYS A 85 -10.58 7.10 -11.29
N ASP A 86 -9.33 6.68 -11.24
CA ASP A 86 -8.78 5.68 -10.31
C ASP A 86 -9.44 4.29 -10.41
N SER A 87 -10.39 4.06 -11.33
CA SER A 87 -11.11 2.78 -11.48
C SER A 87 -10.18 1.62 -11.82
N PHE A 88 -9.16 1.87 -12.64
CA PHE A 88 -8.16 0.85 -12.98
C PHE A 88 -7.35 0.42 -11.75
N ASN A 89 -6.97 1.35 -10.89
CA ASN A 89 -6.26 1.04 -9.64
C ASN A 89 -7.16 0.28 -8.67
N ARG A 90 -8.44 0.67 -8.54
CA ARG A 90 -9.41 -0.09 -7.74
C ARG A 90 -9.64 -1.49 -8.27
N TRP A 91 -9.67 -1.66 -9.61
CA TRP A 91 -9.73 -2.97 -10.23
C TRP A 91 -8.51 -3.84 -9.86
N LEU A 92 -7.29 -3.30 -9.90
CA LEU A 92 -6.10 -4.02 -9.46
C LEU A 92 -6.20 -4.47 -7.98
N MET A 93 -6.70 -3.60 -7.10
CA MET A 93 -6.88 -3.89 -5.68
C MET A 93 -7.96 -4.95 -5.44
N GLU A 94 -9.10 -4.80 -6.09
CA GLU A 94 -10.22 -5.74 -5.99
C GLU A 94 -9.82 -7.12 -6.50
N ARG A 95 -9.14 -7.19 -7.65
CA ARG A 95 -8.67 -8.47 -8.19
C ARG A 95 -7.65 -9.15 -7.26
N LYS A 96 -6.73 -8.41 -6.63
CA LYS A 96 -5.77 -8.98 -5.68
C LYS A 96 -6.43 -9.70 -4.49
N VAL A 97 -7.64 -9.36 -4.12
CA VAL A 97 -8.37 -10.03 -3.03
C VAL A 97 -8.68 -11.49 -3.37
N ILE A 98 -8.90 -11.80 -4.65
CA ILE A 98 -9.36 -13.10 -5.11
C ILE A 98 -8.42 -13.78 -6.12
N ASP A 99 -7.35 -13.11 -6.55
CA ASP A 99 -6.41 -13.66 -7.54
C ASP A 99 -5.53 -14.75 -6.92
N CYS A 100 -5.53 -15.93 -7.52
CA CYS A 100 -4.67 -17.06 -7.19
C CYS A 100 -3.47 -17.17 -8.14
N GLY A 101 -3.27 -16.19 -9.02
CA GLY A 101 -2.18 -16.15 -9.99
C GLY A 101 -0.82 -15.90 -9.36
N SER A 102 0.22 -16.19 -10.14
CA SER A 102 1.62 -16.09 -9.67
C SER A 102 2.23 -14.69 -9.83
N ASP A 103 1.63 -13.79 -10.62
CA ASP A 103 2.16 -12.42 -10.76
C ASP A 103 1.65 -11.54 -9.62
N PRO A 104 2.54 -10.80 -8.93
CA PRO A 104 2.14 -10.00 -7.77
C PRO A 104 1.26 -8.79 -8.11
N LEU A 105 1.21 -8.36 -9.39
CA LEU A 105 0.49 -7.16 -9.81
C LEU A 105 -0.55 -7.40 -10.88
N LEU A 106 -0.29 -8.29 -11.87
CA LEU A 106 -1.18 -8.57 -12.99
C LEU A 106 -2.18 -9.67 -12.61
N PRO A 107 -3.47 -9.39 -12.44
CA PRO A 107 -4.50 -10.40 -12.16
C PRO A 107 -4.58 -11.42 -13.30
N SER A 108 -4.60 -12.71 -12.96
CA SER A 108 -4.52 -13.78 -13.95
C SER A 108 -5.32 -15.04 -13.64
N GLN A 109 -5.73 -15.25 -12.38
CA GLN A 109 -6.52 -16.41 -11.95
C GLN A 109 -7.64 -15.96 -10.99
N CYS A 110 -8.55 -15.14 -11.49
CA CYS A 110 -9.69 -14.63 -10.74
C CYS A 110 -10.98 -15.31 -11.16
N PHE A 111 -11.84 -15.63 -10.20
CA PHE A 111 -13.20 -16.03 -10.46
C PHE A 111 -14.16 -15.23 -9.56
N PRO A 112 -15.18 -14.57 -10.13
CA PRO A 112 -15.52 -14.46 -11.55
C PRO A 112 -14.51 -13.62 -12.36
N GLU A 113 -14.42 -13.84 -13.69
CA GLU A 113 -13.52 -13.11 -14.58
C GLU A 113 -13.92 -11.65 -14.73
N ILE A 114 -15.21 -11.37 -14.75
CA ILE A 114 -15.75 -10.00 -14.81
C ILE A 114 -15.66 -9.36 -13.42
N SER A 115 -14.97 -8.24 -13.35
CA SER A 115 -14.95 -7.40 -12.17
C SER A 115 -16.24 -6.61 -12.05
N MET A 116 -17.01 -6.89 -11.01
CA MET A 116 -18.25 -6.14 -10.74
C MET A 116 -17.95 -4.70 -10.29
N SER A 117 -16.80 -4.45 -9.69
CA SER A 117 -16.32 -3.10 -9.33
C SER A 117 -16.08 -2.28 -10.59
N MET A 118 -15.24 -2.76 -11.51
CA MET A 118 -14.95 -2.07 -12.78
C MET A 118 -16.23 -1.88 -13.61
N TYR A 119 -17.07 -2.92 -13.71
CA TYR A 119 -18.35 -2.85 -14.40
C TYR A 119 -19.24 -1.74 -13.82
N ARG A 120 -19.45 -1.72 -12.51
CA ARG A 120 -20.27 -0.72 -11.82
C ARG A 120 -19.76 0.71 -12.03
N GLU A 121 -18.45 0.91 -11.96
CA GLU A 121 -17.84 2.22 -12.15
C GLU A 121 -18.00 2.74 -13.58
N ILE A 122 -17.83 1.89 -14.60
CA ILE A 122 -18.10 2.26 -16.00
C ILE A 122 -19.58 2.60 -16.17
N MET A 123 -20.47 1.76 -15.64
CA MET A 123 -21.93 1.97 -15.76
C MET A 123 -22.41 3.25 -15.09
N ASN A 124 -21.79 3.66 -13.98
CA ASN A 124 -22.14 4.91 -13.29
C ASN A 124 -21.82 6.17 -14.10
N ASP A 125 -20.86 6.09 -15.01
CA ASP A 125 -20.46 7.20 -15.88
C ASP A 125 -21.21 7.19 -17.23
N ILE A 126 -22.12 6.24 -17.46
CA ILE A 126 -22.97 6.15 -18.64
C ILE A 126 -24.39 6.70 -18.29
N PRO A 127 -25.00 7.53 -19.16
CA PRO A 127 -24.56 8.00 -20.50
C PRO A 127 -23.52 9.13 -20.44
N ILE A 128 -23.25 9.68 -19.29
CA ILE A 128 -22.27 10.74 -19.04
C ILE A 128 -21.86 10.76 -17.58
N LYS A 129 -20.60 11.10 -17.34
CA LYS A 129 -20.09 11.32 -16.00
C LYS A 129 -20.82 12.47 -15.31
N LEU A 130 -21.42 12.17 -14.14
CA LEU A 130 -22.06 13.18 -13.29
C LEU A 130 -21.05 13.64 -12.23
N ILE A 131 -20.90 14.97 -12.13
CA ILE A 131 -20.05 15.62 -11.12
C ILE A 131 -20.97 16.23 -10.07
N LYS A 132 -20.64 16.14 -8.80
CA LYS A 132 -21.41 16.76 -7.72
C LYS A 132 -21.51 18.28 -7.97
N PRO A 133 -22.71 18.85 -8.22
CA PRO A 133 -22.84 20.27 -8.52
C PRO A 133 -22.55 21.10 -7.30
N LYS A 134 -21.95 22.29 -7.49
CA LYS A 134 -21.59 23.21 -6.41
C LYS A 134 -22.68 24.26 -6.16
N PHE A 135 -23.43 24.63 -7.20
CA PHE A 135 -24.50 25.64 -7.15
C PHE A 135 -25.59 25.35 -8.19
N THR A 136 -26.71 26.06 -8.09
CA THR A 136 -27.92 25.86 -8.91
C THR A 136 -27.65 25.86 -10.43
N GLY A 137 -26.75 26.74 -10.90
CA GLY A 137 -26.38 26.79 -12.33
C GLY A 137 -25.69 25.53 -12.83
N ASP A 138 -24.86 24.89 -11.99
CA ASP A 138 -24.22 23.60 -12.31
C ASP A 138 -25.24 22.47 -12.31
N ALA A 139 -26.17 22.44 -11.35
CA ALA A 139 -27.23 21.45 -11.29
C ALA A 139 -28.11 21.49 -12.53
N ARG A 140 -28.50 22.70 -12.97
CA ARG A 140 -29.23 22.90 -14.24
C ARG A 140 -28.47 22.38 -15.45
N LYS A 141 -27.18 22.70 -15.56
CA LYS A 141 -26.32 22.22 -16.67
C LYS A 141 -26.20 20.70 -16.68
N GLN A 142 -26.03 20.07 -15.51
CA GLN A 142 -25.95 18.61 -15.42
C GLN A 142 -27.24 17.93 -15.87
N LEU A 143 -28.39 18.43 -15.42
CA LEU A 143 -29.68 17.90 -15.84
C LEU A 143 -29.85 17.97 -17.37
N SER A 144 -29.54 19.13 -17.98
CA SER A 144 -29.62 19.31 -19.45
C SER A 144 -28.68 18.35 -20.19
N ARG A 145 -27.43 18.25 -19.72
CA ARG A 145 -26.42 17.36 -20.33
C ARG A 145 -26.80 15.88 -20.22
N TYR A 146 -27.34 15.46 -19.07
CA TYR A 146 -27.80 14.09 -18.91
C TYR A 146 -28.95 13.75 -19.85
N ALA A 147 -29.97 14.63 -19.97
CA ALA A 147 -31.09 14.43 -20.88
C ALA A 147 -30.62 14.32 -22.34
N GLU A 148 -29.71 15.20 -22.78
CA GLU A 148 -29.12 15.18 -24.11
C GLU A 148 -28.31 13.91 -24.39
N ALA A 149 -27.44 13.53 -23.44
CA ALA A 149 -26.62 12.32 -23.56
C ALA A 149 -27.47 11.05 -23.59
N ALA A 150 -28.50 10.95 -22.75
CA ALA A 150 -29.43 9.82 -22.72
C ALA A 150 -30.18 9.69 -24.04
N LYS A 151 -30.70 10.82 -24.60
CA LYS A 151 -31.41 10.85 -25.89
C LYS A 151 -30.47 10.42 -27.04
N LYS A 152 -29.28 11.00 -27.12
CA LYS A 152 -28.28 10.66 -28.15
C LYS A 152 -27.87 9.20 -28.07
N MET A 153 -27.64 8.68 -26.86
CA MET A 153 -27.22 7.31 -26.67
C MET A 153 -28.27 6.30 -27.11
N ILE A 154 -29.54 6.48 -26.70
CA ILE A 154 -30.61 5.54 -27.08
C ILE A 154 -30.93 5.55 -28.59
N GLU A 155 -30.63 6.66 -29.27
CA GLU A 155 -30.77 6.78 -30.73
C GLU A 155 -29.65 6.08 -31.50
N SER A 156 -28.43 6.11 -30.96
CA SER A 156 -27.25 5.52 -31.61
C SER A 156 -27.08 4.02 -31.37
N ARG A 157 -27.85 3.43 -30.44
CA ARG A 157 -27.71 2.03 -30.03
C ARG A 157 -28.88 1.16 -30.51
N ALA A 158 -28.62 -0.15 -30.56
CA ALA A 158 -29.65 -1.15 -30.82
C ALA A 158 -30.55 -1.31 -29.58
N ALA A 159 -31.56 -0.47 -29.47
CA ALA A 159 -32.54 -0.51 -28.39
C ALA A 159 -33.91 -0.92 -28.89
N SER A 160 -34.77 -1.50 -28.02
CA SER A 160 -36.14 -1.80 -28.33
C SER A 160 -36.93 -0.52 -28.69
N PRO A 161 -37.94 -0.59 -29.53
CA PRO A 161 -38.81 0.56 -29.82
C PRO A 161 -39.43 1.20 -28.58
N GLU A 162 -39.76 0.38 -27.59
CA GLU A 162 -40.30 0.81 -26.30
C GLU A 162 -39.28 1.58 -25.49
N SER A 163 -38.08 1.04 -25.33
CA SER A 163 -36.97 1.73 -24.63
C SER A 163 -36.64 3.08 -25.28
N ARG A 164 -36.60 3.13 -26.62
CA ARG A 164 -36.42 4.38 -27.37
C ARG A 164 -37.53 5.41 -27.07
N LYS A 165 -38.78 4.96 -27.04
CA LYS A 165 -39.93 5.82 -26.76
C LYS A 165 -39.85 6.38 -25.34
N VAL A 166 -39.57 5.54 -24.34
CA VAL A 166 -39.47 5.94 -22.91
C VAL A 166 -38.37 6.97 -22.73
N VAL A 167 -37.15 6.68 -23.18
CA VAL A 167 -35.99 7.58 -22.96
C VAL A 167 -36.19 8.92 -23.71
N LYS A 168 -36.64 8.88 -24.97
CA LYS A 168 -36.91 10.11 -25.73
C LYS A 168 -37.97 10.98 -25.08
N TRP A 169 -39.06 10.37 -24.65
CA TRP A 169 -40.16 11.10 -23.99
C TRP A 169 -39.69 11.78 -22.70
N ASN A 170 -38.98 11.05 -21.81
CA ASN A 170 -38.48 11.60 -20.55
C ASN A 170 -37.42 12.70 -20.76
N ALA A 171 -36.56 12.55 -21.76
CA ALA A 171 -35.60 13.58 -22.14
C ALA A 171 -36.29 14.86 -22.66
N GLU A 172 -37.27 14.71 -23.56
CA GLU A 172 -38.02 15.85 -24.09
C GLU A 172 -38.87 16.54 -23.04
N ASP A 173 -39.54 15.79 -22.14
CA ASP A 173 -40.26 16.32 -21.00
C ASP A 173 -39.33 17.13 -20.09
N THR A 174 -38.12 16.64 -19.86
CA THR A 174 -37.11 17.39 -19.11
C THR A 174 -36.70 18.68 -19.80
N PHE A 175 -36.51 18.69 -21.12
CA PHE A 175 -36.22 19.93 -21.87
C PHE A 175 -37.38 20.91 -21.82
N GLN A 176 -38.63 20.44 -21.91
CA GLN A 176 -39.79 21.30 -21.74
C GLN A 176 -39.87 21.89 -20.33
N TRP A 177 -39.62 21.10 -19.31
CA TRP A 177 -39.54 21.55 -17.93
C TRP A 177 -38.48 22.64 -17.75
N LEU A 178 -37.25 22.42 -18.28
CA LEU A 178 -36.15 23.40 -18.23
C LEU A 178 -36.49 24.73 -18.94
N ARG A 179 -37.33 24.71 -19.98
CA ARG A 179 -37.77 25.93 -20.68
C ARG A 179 -38.87 26.69 -19.95
N ARG A 180 -39.73 25.99 -19.23
CA ARG A 180 -40.91 26.57 -18.58
C ARG A 180 -40.67 26.98 -17.16
N THR A 181 -39.71 26.40 -16.46
CA THR A 181 -39.47 26.61 -15.03
C THR A 181 -38.60 27.83 -14.83
N VAL A 182 -39.17 28.85 -14.14
CA VAL A 182 -38.48 30.06 -13.71
C VAL A 182 -38.34 29.99 -12.17
N GLY A 183 -37.13 30.24 -11.64
CA GLY A 183 -36.90 30.28 -10.19
C GLY A 183 -36.76 28.91 -9.51
N ALA A 184 -36.49 27.83 -10.29
CA ALA A 184 -36.20 26.53 -9.71
C ALA A 184 -34.96 26.56 -8.82
N THR A 185 -35.05 25.88 -7.68
CA THR A 185 -34.00 25.77 -6.66
C THR A 185 -32.96 24.72 -7.05
N PHE A 186 -31.88 24.65 -6.28
CA PHE A 186 -30.89 23.58 -6.41
C PHE A 186 -31.53 22.18 -6.27
N ASP A 187 -32.40 22.04 -5.27
CA ASP A 187 -33.05 20.75 -4.96
C ASP A 187 -34.02 20.34 -6.06
N ASP A 188 -34.77 21.28 -6.66
CA ASP A 188 -35.66 20.99 -7.80
C ASP A 188 -34.88 20.37 -8.97
N PHE A 189 -33.69 20.88 -9.28
CA PHE A 189 -32.82 20.31 -10.33
C PHE A 189 -32.29 18.94 -9.95
N GLN A 190 -31.94 18.70 -8.68
CA GLN A 190 -31.47 17.40 -8.20
C GLN A 190 -32.61 16.35 -8.24
N ASP A 191 -33.79 16.71 -7.78
CA ASP A 191 -34.97 15.82 -7.80
C ASP A 191 -35.37 15.47 -9.22
N ARG A 192 -35.32 16.44 -10.13
CA ARG A 192 -35.62 16.21 -11.55
C ARG A 192 -34.57 15.31 -12.21
N LEU A 193 -33.29 15.47 -11.85
CA LEU A 193 -32.22 14.59 -12.34
C LEU A 193 -32.39 13.16 -11.80
N ALA A 194 -32.71 13.02 -10.53
CA ALA A 194 -32.96 11.72 -9.90
C ALA A 194 -34.17 11.02 -10.53
N HIS A 195 -35.24 11.77 -10.84
CA HIS A 195 -36.39 11.25 -11.57
C HIS A 195 -35.99 10.78 -12.98
N LEU A 196 -35.31 11.62 -13.76
CA LEU A 196 -34.87 11.31 -15.11
C LEU A 196 -33.96 10.06 -15.13
N LYS A 197 -33.03 9.97 -14.19
CA LYS A 197 -32.17 8.77 -14.03
C LYS A 197 -33.00 7.53 -13.78
N ARG A 198 -33.94 7.55 -12.84
CA ARG A 198 -34.80 6.38 -12.53
C ARG A 198 -35.58 5.90 -13.77
N GLN A 199 -36.04 6.81 -14.60
CA GLN A 199 -36.83 6.48 -15.80
C GLN A 199 -35.96 5.98 -16.96
N CYS A 200 -34.77 6.57 -17.15
CA CYS A 200 -33.93 6.27 -18.33
C CYS A 200 -32.90 5.16 -18.06
N GLN A 201 -32.32 5.09 -16.86
CA GLN A 201 -31.18 4.22 -16.57
C GLN A 201 -31.43 2.73 -16.88
N PRO A 202 -32.58 2.11 -16.54
CA PRO A 202 -32.82 0.70 -16.88
C PRO A 202 -32.72 0.42 -18.38
N HIS A 203 -33.27 1.30 -19.19
CA HIS A 203 -33.25 1.17 -20.65
C HIS A 203 -31.86 1.43 -21.26
N LEU A 204 -31.10 2.38 -20.71
CA LEU A 204 -29.73 2.66 -21.11
C LEU A 204 -28.79 1.54 -20.72
N THR A 205 -28.94 1.03 -19.49
CA THR A 205 -28.14 -0.08 -18.94
C THR A 205 -28.26 -1.32 -19.83
N GLU A 206 -29.47 -1.68 -20.24
CA GLU A 206 -29.70 -2.85 -21.07
C GLU A 206 -28.95 -2.76 -22.42
N THR A 207 -28.86 -1.56 -23.01
CA THR A 207 -28.20 -1.38 -24.32
C THR A 207 -26.68 -1.46 -24.28
N VAL A 208 -26.05 -1.34 -23.10
CA VAL A 208 -24.59 -1.29 -22.94
C VAL A 208 -24.03 -2.44 -22.15
N LYS A 209 -24.86 -3.25 -21.52
CA LYS A 209 -24.45 -4.34 -20.64
C LYS A 209 -23.38 -5.21 -21.26
N ASP A 210 -23.67 -5.82 -22.41
CA ASP A 210 -22.74 -6.73 -23.10
C ASP A 210 -21.45 -6.04 -23.54
N SER A 211 -21.54 -4.75 -23.92
CA SER A 211 -20.38 -3.95 -24.31
C SER A 211 -19.45 -3.69 -23.12
N VAL A 212 -20.01 -3.31 -21.96
CA VAL A 212 -19.23 -3.06 -20.73
C VAL A 212 -18.66 -4.35 -20.15
N GLU A 213 -19.44 -5.43 -20.13
CA GLU A 213 -18.92 -6.76 -19.77
C GLU A 213 -17.76 -7.18 -20.68
N GLY A 214 -17.88 -6.91 -21.99
CA GLY A 214 -16.82 -7.14 -22.98
C GLY A 214 -15.56 -6.29 -22.73
N ILE A 215 -15.69 -5.06 -22.20
CA ILE A 215 -14.53 -4.26 -21.76
C ILE A 215 -13.84 -4.96 -20.59
N CYS A 216 -14.58 -5.31 -19.54
CA CYS A 216 -14.05 -5.96 -18.35
C CYS A 216 -13.33 -7.28 -18.68
N LEU A 217 -13.94 -8.14 -19.50
CA LEU A 217 -13.35 -9.39 -19.96
C LEU A 217 -12.09 -9.18 -20.79
N LYS A 218 -12.08 -8.21 -21.71
CA LYS A 218 -10.92 -7.92 -22.53
C LYS A 218 -9.72 -7.48 -21.69
N ILE A 219 -9.93 -6.62 -20.71
CA ILE A 219 -8.88 -6.18 -19.78
C ILE A 219 -8.35 -7.36 -18.97
N TYR A 220 -9.22 -8.22 -18.45
CA TYR A 220 -8.81 -9.41 -17.69
C TYR A 220 -8.01 -10.39 -18.56
N HIS A 221 -8.46 -10.73 -19.76
CA HIS A 221 -7.75 -11.65 -20.65
C HIS A 221 -6.37 -11.11 -21.09
N LEU A 222 -6.26 -9.79 -21.36
CA LEU A 222 -4.96 -9.16 -21.61
C LEU A 222 -4.05 -9.21 -20.38
N SER A 223 -4.59 -9.00 -19.19
CA SER A 223 -3.83 -9.13 -17.94
C SER A 223 -3.29 -10.54 -17.78
N THR A 224 -4.10 -11.56 -18.02
CA THR A 224 -3.69 -12.98 -17.98
C THR A 224 -2.56 -13.28 -18.96
N GLU A 225 -2.67 -12.79 -20.21
CA GLU A 225 -1.61 -12.93 -21.20
C GLU A 225 -0.32 -12.23 -20.77
N TYR A 226 -0.43 -11.03 -20.19
CA TYR A 226 0.73 -10.25 -19.73
C TYR A 226 1.40 -10.87 -18.52
N ALA A 227 0.64 -11.41 -17.57
CA ALA A 227 1.18 -12.17 -16.45
C ALA A 227 2.01 -13.38 -16.92
N ARG A 228 1.53 -14.09 -17.95
CA ARG A 228 2.28 -15.19 -18.57
C ARG A 228 3.60 -14.70 -19.18
N LYS A 229 3.61 -13.57 -19.91
CA LYS A 229 4.83 -12.98 -20.48
C LYS A 229 5.87 -12.63 -19.41
N VAL A 230 5.41 -12.08 -18.28
CA VAL A 230 6.31 -11.79 -17.14
C VAL A 230 6.87 -13.09 -16.53
N LYS A 231 6.03 -14.12 -16.36
CA LYS A 231 6.48 -15.44 -15.89
C LYS A 231 7.53 -16.06 -16.81
N ASP A 232 7.31 -16.00 -18.13
CA ASP A 232 8.27 -16.50 -19.12
C ASP A 232 9.60 -15.72 -19.04
N LYS A 233 9.56 -14.40 -18.83
CA LYS A 233 10.76 -13.57 -18.62
C LYS A 233 11.51 -13.98 -17.36
N ASN A 234 10.81 -14.19 -16.23
CA ASN A 234 11.44 -14.69 -15.00
C ASN A 234 12.11 -16.04 -15.20
N ASN A 235 11.46 -16.97 -15.91
CA ASN A 235 12.05 -18.27 -16.26
C ASN A 235 13.31 -18.13 -17.15
N GLN A 236 13.31 -17.19 -18.10
CA GLN A 236 14.50 -16.89 -18.92
C GLN A 236 15.66 -16.37 -18.08
N ILE A 237 15.37 -15.45 -17.13
CA ILE A 237 16.38 -14.91 -16.20
C ILE A 237 16.97 -16.03 -15.36
N LEU A 238 16.16 -16.91 -14.78
CA LEU A 238 16.64 -18.05 -13.99
C LEU A 238 17.50 -19.00 -14.82
N LYS A 239 17.06 -19.38 -16.02
CA LYS A 239 17.85 -20.23 -16.94
C LYS A 239 19.17 -19.58 -17.32
N GLY A 240 19.19 -18.29 -17.66
CA GLY A 240 20.41 -17.53 -17.98
C GLY A 240 21.41 -17.43 -16.83
N ASN A 241 20.94 -17.60 -15.59
CA ASN A 241 21.77 -17.67 -14.39
C ASN A 241 22.15 -19.10 -13.95
N GLY A 242 21.78 -20.12 -14.73
CA GLY A 242 22.01 -21.52 -14.36
C GLY A 242 21.12 -22.03 -13.22
N LEU A 243 19.99 -21.36 -12.97
CA LEU A 243 19.06 -21.65 -11.88
C LEU A 243 17.75 -22.33 -12.38
N GLY A 244 17.64 -22.59 -13.70
CA GLY A 244 16.40 -23.05 -14.33
C GLY A 244 15.91 -24.45 -13.93
N ASP A 245 16.79 -25.29 -13.44
CA ASP A 245 16.50 -26.68 -13.06
C ASP A 245 16.37 -26.89 -11.54
N LEU A 246 16.42 -25.79 -10.77
CA LEU A 246 16.28 -25.86 -9.33
C LEU A 246 14.81 -26.02 -8.97
N ILE A 247 14.46 -27.18 -8.40
CA ILE A 247 13.17 -27.40 -7.78
C ILE A 247 13.11 -26.50 -6.54
N PRO A 248 12.02 -25.72 -6.34
CA PRO A 248 11.85 -24.97 -5.11
C PRO A 248 12.06 -25.90 -3.93
N LEU A 249 12.93 -25.52 -2.99
CA LEU A 249 13.04 -26.20 -1.71
C LEU A 249 11.62 -26.26 -1.15
N GLY A 250 11.06 -27.48 -1.02
CA GLY A 250 9.73 -27.66 -0.52
C GLY A 250 9.58 -26.84 0.76
N GLY A 251 8.62 -25.92 0.80
CA GLY A 251 8.43 -25.06 1.94
C GLY A 251 8.34 -25.93 3.19
N LEU A 252 9.18 -25.65 4.19
CA LEU A 252 9.04 -26.26 5.50
C LEU A 252 7.57 -26.10 5.89
N ALA A 253 6.92 -27.18 6.27
CA ALA A 253 5.52 -27.15 6.70
C ALA A 253 5.38 -26.07 7.80
N SER A 254 4.31 -25.30 7.74
CA SER A 254 3.96 -24.36 8.80
C SER A 254 3.95 -25.12 10.12
N THR A 255 4.80 -24.73 11.05
CA THR A 255 4.88 -25.33 12.37
C THR A 255 3.89 -24.65 13.30
N GLN A 256 3.46 -25.36 14.37
CA GLN A 256 2.65 -24.74 15.42
C GLN A 256 3.49 -23.91 16.42
N ARG A 257 4.77 -23.68 16.11
CA ARG A 257 5.66 -22.91 16.98
C ARG A 257 5.33 -21.43 16.90
N LYS A 258 5.05 -20.82 18.07
CA LYS A 258 4.86 -19.37 18.21
C LYS A 258 6.22 -18.69 18.15
N VAL A 259 6.37 -17.68 17.31
CA VAL A 259 7.59 -16.91 17.14
C VAL A 259 7.28 -15.42 17.01
N TRP A 260 8.27 -14.58 17.33
CA TRP A 260 8.20 -13.17 16.97
C TRP A 260 8.11 -13.00 15.46
N CYS A 261 7.38 -11.99 15.01
CA CYS A 261 7.20 -11.73 13.60
C CYS A 261 8.54 -11.51 12.88
N TYR A 262 8.78 -12.27 11.81
CA TYR A 262 9.99 -12.20 10.98
C TYR A 262 9.65 -11.99 9.50
N PRO A 263 10.60 -11.52 8.66
CA PRO A 263 10.39 -11.32 7.23
C PRO A 263 9.93 -12.57 6.48
N VAL A 264 9.30 -12.35 5.31
CA VAL A 264 9.02 -13.43 4.35
C VAL A 264 10.37 -13.98 3.87
N GLN A 265 10.51 -15.31 3.91
CA GLN A 265 11.68 -16.01 3.40
C GLN A 265 11.35 -16.67 2.06
N PHE A 266 12.28 -16.60 1.12
CA PHE A 266 12.10 -17.18 -0.21
C PHE A 266 12.82 -18.53 -0.30
N SER A 267 12.17 -19.50 -0.97
CA SER A 267 12.73 -20.82 -1.23
C SER A 267 13.58 -20.86 -2.50
N LEU A 268 13.38 -19.92 -3.42
CA LEU A 268 14.12 -19.83 -4.66
C LEU A 268 15.44 -19.07 -4.47
N PRO A 269 16.52 -19.45 -5.18
CA PRO A 269 17.77 -18.70 -5.13
C PRO A 269 17.64 -17.37 -5.86
N THR A 270 18.43 -16.39 -5.41
CA THR A 270 18.48 -15.05 -6.01
C THR A 270 19.31 -15.07 -7.30
N PRO A 271 18.78 -14.62 -8.45
CA PRO A 271 19.57 -14.46 -9.66
C PRO A 271 20.57 -13.30 -9.52
N ARG A 272 21.56 -13.23 -10.41
CA ARG A 272 22.46 -12.07 -10.48
C ARG A 272 21.70 -10.85 -10.96
N PHE A 273 21.93 -9.71 -10.32
CA PHE A 273 21.32 -8.44 -10.70
C PHE A 273 22.20 -7.68 -11.69
N PRO A 274 21.58 -6.99 -12.67
CA PRO A 274 22.29 -5.99 -13.46
C PRO A 274 22.62 -4.76 -12.61
N GLN A 275 23.60 -3.99 -13.05
CA GLN A 275 23.96 -2.73 -12.41
C GLN A 275 22.85 -1.69 -12.62
N VAL A 276 22.55 -0.94 -11.57
CA VAL A 276 21.67 0.23 -11.57
C VAL A 276 22.55 1.44 -11.30
N ASP A 277 22.44 2.48 -12.14
CA ASP A 277 23.21 3.70 -11.97
C ASP A 277 22.67 4.50 -10.78
N TYR A 278 23.58 5.03 -9.98
CA TYR A 278 23.30 5.82 -8.79
C TYR A 278 23.81 7.25 -9.01
N LEU A 279 22.90 8.22 -9.03
CA LEU A 279 23.17 9.63 -9.29
C LEU A 279 22.67 10.46 -8.11
N PRO A 280 23.53 10.74 -7.11
CA PRO A 280 23.14 11.56 -5.97
C PRO A 280 23.03 13.03 -6.37
N GLU A 281 21.93 13.66 -5.97
CA GLU A 281 21.68 15.09 -6.06
C GLU A 281 21.57 15.68 -4.65
N ARG A 282 21.41 17.01 -4.53
CA ARG A 282 21.41 17.68 -3.23
C ARG A 282 20.38 17.12 -2.23
N GLU A 283 19.14 16.96 -2.65
CA GLU A 283 18.02 16.50 -1.79
C GLU A 283 17.42 15.17 -2.22
N GLN A 284 17.74 14.74 -3.43
CA GLN A 284 17.21 13.54 -4.05
C GLN A 284 18.32 12.68 -4.62
N THR A 285 18.01 11.42 -4.84
CA THR A 285 18.85 10.49 -5.58
C THR A 285 18.05 9.95 -6.76
N VAL A 286 18.69 9.86 -7.92
CA VAL A 286 18.14 9.26 -9.13
C VAL A 286 18.78 7.91 -9.35
N LEU A 287 17.95 6.86 -9.40
CA LEU A 287 18.36 5.51 -9.79
C LEU A 287 17.93 5.26 -11.23
N ARG A 288 18.87 4.83 -12.09
CA ARG A 288 18.60 4.64 -13.51
C ARG A 288 18.94 3.23 -13.96
N PHE A 289 18.01 2.63 -14.71
CA PHE A 289 18.19 1.34 -15.35
C PHE A 289 17.62 1.38 -16.77
N HIS A 290 18.44 1.07 -17.79
CA HIS A 290 18.09 1.08 -19.23
C HIS A 290 17.35 2.35 -19.68
N GLY A 291 17.75 3.51 -19.14
CA GLY A 291 17.14 4.80 -19.45
C GLY A 291 15.95 5.18 -18.57
N ASP A 292 15.33 4.25 -17.89
CA ASP A 292 14.27 4.52 -16.91
C ASP A 292 14.86 5.08 -15.61
N ALA A 293 14.43 6.25 -15.20
CA ALA A 293 14.89 6.96 -14.01
C ALA A 293 13.83 6.97 -12.91
N MET A 294 14.23 6.63 -11.70
CA MET A 294 13.40 6.68 -10.50
C MET A 294 14.03 7.64 -9.50
N CYS A 295 13.27 8.63 -9.03
CA CYS A 295 13.72 9.62 -8.04
C CYS A 295 13.23 9.24 -6.64
N ILE A 296 14.06 9.51 -5.64
CA ILE A 296 13.72 9.35 -4.23
C ILE A 296 14.46 10.39 -3.39
N ASN A 297 13.80 10.96 -2.38
CA ASN A 297 14.44 11.85 -1.42
C ASN A 297 15.54 11.12 -0.64
N ASN A 298 16.68 11.75 -0.42
CA ASN A 298 17.82 11.13 0.27
C ASN A 298 17.45 10.60 1.64
N LEU A 299 16.58 11.30 2.38
CA LEU A 299 16.08 10.84 3.67
C LEU A 299 15.32 9.50 3.57
N HIS A 300 14.47 9.33 2.55
CA HIS A 300 13.76 8.07 2.32
C HIS A 300 14.69 6.94 1.83
N LEU A 301 15.72 7.28 1.04
CA LEU A 301 16.73 6.29 0.65
C LEU A 301 17.51 5.77 1.88
N THR A 302 17.89 6.66 2.80
CA THR A 302 18.51 6.28 4.08
C THR A 302 17.59 5.39 4.91
N LYS A 303 16.29 5.71 4.98
CA LYS A 303 15.29 4.83 5.62
C LYS A 303 15.29 3.43 5.01
N LEU A 304 15.26 3.34 3.67
CA LEU A 304 15.27 2.06 2.97
C LEU A 304 16.55 1.28 3.25
N GLU A 305 17.70 1.95 3.36
CA GLU A 305 18.95 1.33 3.74
C GLU A 305 18.88 0.72 5.15
N HIS A 306 18.33 1.46 6.13
CA HIS A 306 18.13 0.93 7.48
C HIS A 306 17.19 -0.29 7.48
N LEU A 307 16.04 -0.19 6.83
CA LEU A 307 15.10 -1.32 6.70
C LEU A 307 15.77 -2.53 6.03
N TYR A 308 16.59 -2.29 5.00
CA TYR A 308 17.30 -3.34 4.29
C TYR A 308 18.36 -4.04 5.16
N ARG A 309 19.09 -3.29 5.99
CA ARG A 309 20.06 -3.86 6.96
C ARG A 309 19.41 -4.82 7.95
N TYR A 310 18.16 -4.55 8.34
CA TYR A 310 17.40 -5.44 9.24
C TYR A 310 16.80 -6.68 8.53
N ASN A 311 16.65 -6.67 7.21
CA ASN A 311 15.83 -7.67 6.52
C ASN A 311 16.51 -8.33 5.30
N GLY A 312 17.57 -7.76 4.74
CA GLY A 312 18.30 -8.26 3.57
C GLY A 312 19.37 -9.30 3.91
N PHE A 313 19.00 -10.38 4.58
CA PHE A 313 19.93 -11.39 5.10
C PHE A 313 20.72 -12.14 4.01
N ASP A 314 20.24 -12.14 2.76
CA ASP A 314 20.85 -12.79 1.61
C ASP A 314 21.90 -11.93 0.90
N ASP A 315 22.04 -10.64 1.26
CA ASP A 315 22.95 -9.68 0.63
C ASP A 315 23.94 -9.07 1.62
N LYS A 316 24.87 -9.86 2.10
CA LYS A 316 25.89 -9.41 3.07
C LYS A 316 26.83 -8.34 2.53
N LYS A 317 26.97 -8.24 1.20
CA LYS A 317 27.86 -7.28 0.53
C LYS A 317 27.16 -6.00 0.08
N PHE A 318 25.83 -5.92 0.26
CA PHE A 318 25.04 -4.78 -0.17
C PHE A 318 25.04 -4.51 -1.69
N GLU A 319 25.35 -5.53 -2.50
CA GLU A 319 25.41 -5.43 -3.97
C GLU A 319 24.02 -5.37 -4.61
N MET A 320 23.00 -5.93 -3.95
CA MET A 320 21.63 -6.01 -4.45
C MET A 320 20.72 -4.89 -3.95
N PHE A 321 21.19 -4.04 -3.06
CA PHE A 321 20.38 -2.98 -2.43
C PHE A 321 19.78 -2.03 -3.47
N LEU A 322 20.61 -1.35 -4.28
CA LEU A 322 20.15 -0.38 -5.26
C LEU A 322 19.24 -0.98 -6.35
N PRO A 323 19.56 -2.16 -6.95
CA PRO A 323 18.63 -2.85 -7.84
C PRO A 323 17.26 -3.17 -7.19
N ARG A 324 17.23 -3.61 -5.93
CA ARG A 324 15.99 -3.88 -5.20
C ARG A 324 15.20 -2.60 -4.90
N VAL A 325 15.88 -1.51 -4.55
CA VAL A 325 15.24 -0.18 -4.40
C VAL A 325 14.63 0.27 -5.72
N TRP A 326 15.35 0.17 -6.83
CA TRP A 326 14.83 0.53 -8.14
C TRP A 326 13.58 -0.30 -8.50
N CYS A 327 13.63 -1.62 -8.31
CA CYS A 327 12.49 -2.50 -8.55
C CYS A 327 11.27 -2.13 -7.70
N MET A 328 11.46 -1.84 -6.42
CA MET A 328 10.39 -1.45 -5.52
C MET A 328 9.77 -0.11 -5.94
N LEU A 329 10.57 0.91 -6.21
CA LEU A 329 10.10 2.20 -6.71
C LEU A 329 9.33 2.04 -8.03
N LYS A 330 9.88 1.24 -8.96
CA LYS A 330 9.25 0.96 -10.25
C LYS A 330 7.92 0.22 -10.10
N ARG A 331 7.83 -0.74 -9.16
CA ARG A 331 6.60 -1.47 -8.84
C ARG A 331 5.50 -0.52 -8.38
N TYR A 332 5.79 0.37 -7.43
CA TYR A 332 4.81 1.33 -6.93
C TYR A 332 4.41 2.37 -7.98
N GLN A 333 5.36 2.86 -8.78
CA GLN A 333 5.04 3.74 -9.92
C GLN A 333 4.10 3.03 -10.93
N THR A 334 4.39 1.77 -11.24
CA THR A 334 3.59 0.95 -12.16
C THR A 334 2.18 0.71 -11.61
N TYR A 335 2.07 0.38 -10.33
CA TYR A 335 0.81 0.12 -9.64
C TYR A 335 -0.08 1.36 -9.56
N LEU A 336 0.49 2.48 -9.16
CA LEU A 336 -0.26 3.73 -8.97
C LEU A 336 -0.54 4.47 -10.29
N GLY A 337 0.33 4.31 -11.29
CA GLY A 337 0.32 5.13 -12.50
C GLY A 337 0.98 6.49 -12.30
N VAL A 338 1.37 7.13 -13.40
CA VAL A 338 2.12 8.41 -13.36
C VAL A 338 1.23 9.59 -12.97
N ASN A 339 -0.06 9.55 -13.34
CA ASN A 339 -1.03 10.64 -13.18
C ASN A 339 -2.18 10.30 -12.22
N GLU A 340 -2.06 9.22 -11.47
CA GLU A 340 -3.14 8.72 -10.62
C GLU A 340 -3.07 9.31 -9.20
N SER A 341 -4.10 9.04 -8.43
CA SER A 341 -4.30 9.63 -7.11
C SER A 341 -3.23 9.20 -6.09
N HIS A 342 -2.67 10.17 -5.41
CA HIS A 342 -1.78 9.98 -4.26
C HIS A 342 -2.47 9.35 -3.02
N THR A 343 -3.80 9.26 -3.03
CA THR A 343 -4.59 8.85 -1.86
C THR A 343 -4.37 7.39 -1.46
N THR A 344 -4.00 6.53 -2.41
CA THR A 344 -3.78 5.09 -2.16
C THR A 344 -2.65 4.83 -1.15
N GLN A 345 -1.66 5.71 -1.05
CA GLN A 345 -0.52 5.58 -0.14
C GLN A 345 -0.45 6.67 0.94
N MET A 346 -1.53 7.38 1.20
CA MET A 346 -1.57 8.32 2.33
C MET A 346 -1.31 7.58 3.64
N ALA A 347 -0.52 8.20 4.52
CA ALA A 347 -0.20 7.68 5.83
C ALA A 347 -0.70 8.63 6.93
N LEU A 348 -0.88 8.12 8.14
CA LEU A 348 -1.15 8.94 9.31
C LEU A 348 0.08 9.82 9.64
N PRO A 349 -0.11 10.99 10.28
CA PRO A 349 0.99 11.79 10.79
C PRO A 349 1.84 11.07 11.83
N VAL A 350 3.09 11.48 11.97
CA VAL A 350 4.04 10.94 12.97
C VAL A 350 3.49 11.05 14.39
N THR A 351 2.90 12.19 14.74
CA THR A 351 2.30 12.43 16.07
C THR A 351 1.19 11.45 16.41
N VAL A 352 0.45 11.00 15.39
CA VAL A 352 -0.60 9.98 15.55
C VAL A 352 0.03 8.61 15.81
N PHE A 353 1.05 8.22 15.06
CA PHE A 353 1.76 6.97 15.30
C PHE A 353 2.44 6.91 16.68
N GLU A 354 3.06 8.01 17.13
CA GLU A 354 3.62 8.14 18.48
C GLU A 354 2.54 7.93 19.55
N CYS A 355 1.36 8.52 19.36
CA CYS A 355 0.22 8.34 20.26
C CYS A 355 -0.32 6.90 20.20
N LEU A 356 -0.48 6.31 19.02
CA LEU A 356 -0.93 4.93 18.85
C LEU A 356 0.02 3.95 19.54
N HIS A 357 1.32 4.16 19.42
CA HIS A 357 2.31 3.34 20.12
C HIS A 357 2.22 3.50 21.65
N ARG A 358 2.27 4.74 22.15
CA ARG A 358 2.28 5.05 23.58
C ARG A 358 0.99 4.64 24.28
N CYS A 359 -0.19 4.94 23.69
CA CYS A 359 -1.49 4.76 24.36
C CYS A 359 -2.12 3.39 24.10
N PHE A 360 -1.85 2.79 22.93
CA PHE A 360 -2.51 1.57 22.49
C PHE A 360 -1.54 0.44 22.14
N GLY A 361 -0.23 0.61 22.39
CA GLY A 361 0.78 -0.40 22.15
C GLY A 361 0.95 -0.82 20.70
N VAL A 362 0.55 0.03 19.74
CA VAL A 362 0.68 -0.28 18.31
C VAL A 362 2.16 -0.32 17.91
N THR A 363 2.54 -1.38 17.22
CA THR A 363 3.91 -1.60 16.72
C THR A 363 3.95 -2.12 15.28
N PHE A 364 2.79 -2.14 14.60
CA PHE A 364 2.67 -2.77 13.30
C PHE A 364 1.55 -2.13 12.46
N GLU A 365 1.81 -1.96 11.17
CA GLU A 365 0.86 -1.42 10.18
C GLU A 365 0.33 -2.53 9.29
N CYS A 366 -1.00 -2.69 9.22
CA CYS A 366 -1.63 -3.70 8.36
C CYS A 366 -1.54 -3.37 6.87
N PHE A 367 -1.46 -2.09 6.53
CA PHE A 367 -1.40 -1.59 5.15
C PHE A 367 -0.39 -0.45 5.06
N ALA A 368 0.81 -0.77 4.61
CA ALA A 368 1.87 0.20 4.38
C ALA A 368 2.72 -0.19 3.18
N SER A 369 3.78 0.53 2.95
CA SER A 369 4.82 0.23 1.96
C SER A 369 6.18 0.65 2.52
N PRO A 370 7.30 0.21 1.94
CA PRO A 370 8.62 0.71 2.33
C PRO A 370 8.72 2.24 2.28
N LEU A 371 7.90 2.88 1.42
CA LEU A 371 7.93 4.33 1.19
C LEU A 371 7.20 5.13 2.26
N ASN A 372 6.16 4.57 2.90
CA ASN A 372 5.31 5.31 3.82
C ASN A 372 5.20 4.72 5.24
N CYS A 373 5.78 3.54 5.51
CA CYS A 373 5.71 2.92 6.83
C CYS A 373 6.34 3.78 7.93
N TYR A 374 5.75 3.76 9.12
CA TYR A 374 6.27 4.37 10.33
C TYR A 374 7.11 3.37 11.14
N PHE A 375 6.60 2.16 11.33
CA PHE A 375 7.28 1.08 12.03
C PHE A 375 8.18 0.28 11.11
N ARG A 376 9.16 -0.42 11.68
CA ARG A 376 10.05 -1.35 10.98
C ARG A 376 9.33 -2.56 10.39
N GLN A 377 8.15 -2.88 10.89
CA GLN A 377 7.39 -4.06 10.52
C GLN A 377 5.96 -3.69 10.13
N TYR A 378 5.53 -4.19 9.00
CA TYR A 378 4.24 -3.89 8.40
C TYR A 378 3.85 -4.96 7.37
N CYS A 379 2.59 -4.96 6.94
CA CYS A 379 2.14 -5.64 5.73
C CYS A 379 2.09 -4.67 4.56
N SER A 380 2.36 -5.18 3.36
CA SER A 380 2.30 -4.41 2.11
C SER A 380 1.72 -5.23 0.97
N ALA A 381 1.46 -4.58 -0.16
CA ALA A 381 0.85 -5.23 -1.31
C ALA A 381 1.76 -6.26 -2.01
N PHE A 382 3.11 -6.12 -1.91
CA PHE A 382 4.07 -6.84 -2.73
C PHE A 382 5.16 -7.52 -1.89
N ALA A 383 4.97 -8.80 -1.57
CA ALA A 383 5.95 -9.55 -0.78
C ALA A 383 7.31 -9.68 -1.48
N ASP A 384 7.31 -9.81 -2.81
CA ASP A 384 8.51 -10.03 -3.63
C ASP A 384 9.46 -8.81 -3.70
N THR A 385 8.92 -7.58 -3.64
CA THR A 385 9.72 -6.34 -3.61
C THR A 385 9.97 -5.83 -2.21
N ASP A 386 9.00 -5.98 -1.29
CA ASP A 386 8.96 -5.22 -0.05
C ASP A 386 9.50 -5.98 1.17
N SER A 387 9.59 -7.32 1.10
CA SER A 387 10.08 -8.13 2.23
C SER A 387 11.52 -7.80 2.62
N TYR A 388 12.34 -7.39 1.67
CA TYR A 388 13.71 -6.92 1.93
C TYR A 388 13.76 -5.61 2.75
N PHE A 389 12.63 -4.89 2.80
CA PHE A 389 12.45 -3.62 3.50
C PHE A 389 11.48 -3.71 4.68
N GLY A 390 11.23 -4.91 5.22
CA GLY A 390 10.48 -5.09 6.45
C GLY A 390 9.04 -5.58 6.31
N SER A 391 8.52 -5.70 5.10
CA SER A 391 7.17 -6.21 4.86
C SER A 391 7.01 -7.68 5.28
N ARG A 392 5.83 -8.00 5.77
CA ARG A 392 5.40 -9.37 6.12
C ARG A 392 4.49 -9.99 5.05
N GLY A 393 4.43 -9.35 3.87
CA GLY A 393 3.54 -9.72 2.77
C GLY A 393 2.15 -9.10 2.90
N PRO A 394 1.20 -9.49 2.04
CA PRO A 394 -0.17 -8.99 2.06
C PRO A 394 -0.88 -9.29 3.39
N PHE A 395 -1.65 -8.32 3.89
CA PHE A 395 -2.32 -8.47 5.19
C PHE A 395 -3.36 -9.61 5.19
N LEU A 396 -4.06 -9.84 4.09
CA LEU A 396 -5.06 -10.91 4.01
C LEU A 396 -4.45 -12.32 4.14
N ASP A 397 -3.14 -12.46 3.87
CA ASP A 397 -2.38 -13.71 4.05
C ASP A 397 -1.68 -13.75 5.42
N PHE A 398 -1.66 -12.65 6.15
CA PHE A 398 -0.97 -12.52 7.43
C PHE A 398 -1.88 -12.95 8.59
N ARG A 399 -1.37 -13.81 9.47
CA ARG A 399 -2.15 -14.43 10.56
C ARG A 399 -1.46 -14.23 11.91
N PRO A 400 -1.58 -13.02 12.51
CA PRO A 400 -1.06 -12.77 13.83
C PRO A 400 -1.90 -13.49 14.91
N ILE A 401 -1.21 -13.94 15.95
CA ILE A 401 -1.84 -14.54 17.13
C ILE A 401 -2.04 -13.47 18.21
N SER A 402 -1.06 -12.56 18.34
CA SER A 402 -1.07 -11.49 19.33
C SER A 402 -0.43 -10.24 18.74
N GLY A 403 -0.81 -9.08 19.24
CA GLY A 403 -0.26 -7.78 18.86
C GLY A 403 -1.29 -6.67 18.82
N SER A 404 -0.78 -5.44 18.70
CA SER A 404 -1.60 -4.24 18.47
C SER A 404 -1.22 -3.59 17.14
N PHE A 405 -2.23 -3.31 16.33
CA PHE A 405 -2.11 -2.98 14.92
C PHE A 405 -2.83 -1.68 14.58
N GLN A 406 -2.24 -0.92 13.66
CA GLN A 406 -2.92 0.15 12.94
C GLN A 406 -3.34 -0.38 11.57
N ALA A 407 -4.54 -0.03 11.10
CA ALA A 407 -5.05 -0.41 9.79
C ALA A 407 -5.66 0.80 9.08
N ASN A 408 -5.02 1.26 8.00
CA ASN A 408 -5.47 2.31 7.10
C ASN A 408 -5.37 1.77 5.66
N PRO A 409 -6.37 0.98 5.21
CA PRO A 409 -6.33 0.34 3.90
C PRO A 409 -6.51 1.35 2.77
N PRO A 410 -6.06 1.03 1.54
CA PRO A 410 -6.49 1.74 0.35
C PRO A 410 -8.01 1.75 0.22
N TYR A 411 -8.58 2.85 -0.32
CA TYR A 411 -10.02 3.02 -0.42
C TYR A 411 -10.61 2.22 -1.60
N CYS A 412 -10.79 0.92 -1.37
CA CYS A 412 -11.43 -0.03 -2.26
C CYS A 412 -12.43 -0.85 -1.43
N GLU A 413 -13.71 -0.82 -1.78
CA GLU A 413 -14.79 -1.43 -0.99
C GLU A 413 -14.55 -2.93 -0.74
N GLU A 414 -14.15 -3.65 -1.78
CA GLU A 414 -13.90 -5.10 -1.74
C GLU A 414 -12.71 -5.45 -0.83
N LEU A 415 -11.64 -4.65 -0.88
CA LEU A 415 -10.48 -4.82 0.00
C LEU A 415 -10.84 -4.51 1.46
N MET A 416 -11.56 -3.43 1.69
CA MET A 416 -12.01 -3.05 3.04
C MET A 416 -12.94 -4.10 3.64
N GLU A 417 -13.86 -4.66 2.84
CA GLU A 417 -14.75 -5.73 3.29
C GLU A 417 -13.99 -7.03 3.61
N ALA A 418 -13.05 -7.44 2.74
CA ALA A 418 -12.18 -8.58 2.97
C ALA A 418 -11.32 -8.40 4.24
N MET A 419 -10.83 -7.19 4.48
CA MET A 419 -10.09 -6.84 5.69
C MET A 419 -10.95 -7.01 6.95
N VAL A 420 -12.17 -6.49 6.98
CA VAL A 420 -13.06 -6.64 8.14
C VAL A 420 -13.38 -8.10 8.40
N ASN A 421 -13.71 -8.88 7.37
CA ASN A 421 -13.93 -10.32 7.51
C ASN A 421 -12.69 -11.06 8.03
N HIS A 422 -11.49 -10.59 7.67
CA HIS A 422 -10.23 -11.15 8.18
C HIS A 422 -10.00 -10.81 9.65
N PHE A 423 -10.26 -9.57 10.07
CA PHE A 423 -10.21 -9.18 11.49
C PHE A 423 -11.15 -10.02 12.36
N GLU A 424 -12.41 -10.20 11.94
CA GLU A 424 -13.39 -11.00 12.67
C GLU A 424 -12.88 -12.42 12.90
N ARG A 425 -12.30 -13.07 11.89
CA ARG A 425 -11.69 -14.40 12.03
C ARG A 425 -10.52 -14.40 13.00
N LEU A 426 -9.58 -13.47 12.84
CA LEU A 426 -8.39 -13.40 13.70
C LEU A 426 -8.76 -13.17 15.18
N LEU A 427 -9.73 -12.27 15.43
CA LEU A 427 -10.19 -11.95 16.78
C LEU A 427 -10.99 -13.11 17.42
N SER A 428 -11.72 -13.88 16.59
CA SER A 428 -12.43 -15.08 17.05
C SER A 428 -11.49 -16.24 17.37
N ASP A 429 -10.45 -16.42 16.55
CA ASP A 429 -9.55 -17.58 16.65
C ASP A 429 -8.49 -17.40 17.76
N SER A 430 -8.18 -16.17 18.18
CA SER A 430 -7.11 -15.90 19.13
C SER A 430 -7.61 -15.62 20.54
N THR A 431 -7.02 -16.31 21.51
CA THR A 431 -7.17 -16.03 22.96
C THR A 431 -6.10 -15.10 23.50
N GLU A 432 -5.02 -14.87 22.74
CA GLU A 432 -3.95 -13.93 23.08
C GLU A 432 -4.39 -12.48 22.85
N PRO A 433 -3.77 -11.48 23.50
CA PRO A 433 -4.15 -10.08 23.29
C PRO A 433 -4.02 -9.66 21.82
N LEU A 434 -5.14 -9.28 21.21
CA LEU A 434 -5.20 -8.87 19.80
C LEU A 434 -6.08 -7.62 19.64
N SER A 435 -5.52 -6.60 18.97
CA SER A 435 -6.14 -5.29 18.82
C SER A 435 -5.87 -4.71 17.43
N PHE A 436 -6.93 -4.23 16.75
CA PHE A 436 -6.84 -3.51 15.49
C PHE A 436 -7.51 -2.14 15.66
N ILE A 437 -6.79 -1.06 15.32
CA ILE A 437 -7.32 0.29 15.27
C ILE A 437 -7.43 0.67 13.80
N VAL A 438 -8.67 0.79 13.33
CA VAL A 438 -9.02 0.88 11.91
C VAL A 438 -9.41 2.31 11.57
N PHE A 439 -8.85 2.83 10.48
CA PHE A 439 -9.09 4.17 9.95
C PHE A 439 -9.72 4.04 8.56
N LEU A 440 -10.99 4.42 8.40
CA LEU A 440 -11.72 4.35 7.13
C LEU A 440 -12.36 5.70 6.80
N PRO A 441 -12.56 6.02 5.50
CA PRO A 441 -13.33 7.19 5.14
C PRO A 441 -14.78 7.05 5.62
N GLU A 442 -15.34 8.15 6.11
CA GLU A 442 -16.75 8.21 6.52
C GLU A 442 -17.67 8.34 5.30
N TRP A 443 -17.86 7.23 4.58
CA TRP A 443 -18.80 7.15 3.47
C TRP A 443 -20.17 6.69 3.95
N ARG A 444 -21.20 7.51 3.77
CA ARG A 444 -22.55 7.26 4.31
C ARG A 444 -23.65 7.16 3.25
N ASP A 445 -23.37 7.55 2.01
CA ASP A 445 -24.39 7.64 0.97
C ASP A 445 -23.90 6.99 -0.37
N PRO A 446 -24.17 5.70 -0.57
CA PRO A 446 -24.54 4.68 0.41
C PRO A 446 -23.34 4.23 1.27
N ALA A 447 -23.61 3.71 2.48
CA ALA A 447 -22.57 3.14 3.32
C ALA A 447 -22.07 1.80 2.73
N PRO A 448 -20.73 1.61 2.55
CA PRO A 448 -20.18 0.35 2.10
C PRO A 448 -20.40 -0.79 3.11
N ASN A 449 -20.47 -2.03 2.63
CA ASN A 449 -20.60 -3.22 3.49
C ASN A 449 -19.53 -3.30 4.59
N ALA A 450 -18.31 -2.89 4.28
CA ALA A 450 -17.21 -2.84 5.25
C ALA A 450 -17.56 -1.99 6.48
N LEU A 451 -18.15 -0.79 6.29
CA LEU A 451 -18.57 0.08 7.39
C LEU A 451 -19.71 -0.54 8.19
N ILE A 452 -20.71 -1.10 7.51
CA ILE A 452 -21.85 -1.74 8.16
C ILE A 452 -21.38 -2.89 9.05
N LYS A 453 -20.53 -3.77 8.53
CA LYS A 453 -19.94 -4.89 9.29
C LYS A 453 -19.09 -4.41 10.46
N LEU A 454 -18.26 -3.42 10.25
CA LEU A 454 -17.36 -2.85 11.26
C LEU A 454 -18.16 -2.25 12.44
N GLU A 455 -19.22 -1.50 12.13
CA GLU A 455 -20.07 -0.84 13.13
C GLU A 455 -20.94 -1.84 13.90
N SER A 456 -21.31 -2.96 13.30
CA SER A 456 -22.09 -4.02 13.93
C SER A 456 -21.23 -5.13 14.58
N SER A 457 -19.90 -5.08 14.46
CA SER A 457 -18.99 -6.07 15.02
C SER A 457 -19.10 -6.17 16.54
N HIS A 458 -19.19 -7.40 17.07
CA HIS A 458 -19.19 -7.60 18.51
C HIS A 458 -17.81 -7.39 19.16
N PHE A 459 -16.75 -7.36 18.37
CA PHE A 459 -15.39 -6.98 18.80
C PHE A 459 -15.16 -5.47 18.87
N LYS A 460 -16.12 -4.68 18.38
CA LYS A 460 -16.04 -3.22 18.47
C LYS A 460 -16.07 -2.76 19.93
N ARG A 461 -15.06 -2.02 20.36
CA ARG A 461 -14.96 -1.46 21.72
C ARG A 461 -15.33 0.01 21.73
N LYS A 462 -14.92 0.74 20.70
CA LYS A 462 -15.23 2.17 20.53
C LYS A 462 -15.19 2.55 19.06
N GLN A 463 -15.91 3.60 18.72
CA GLN A 463 -15.75 4.29 17.44
C GLN A 463 -15.85 5.80 17.65
N VAL A 464 -15.12 6.55 16.85
CA VAL A 464 -15.20 8.00 16.76
C VAL A 464 -15.14 8.43 15.29
N VAL A 465 -15.79 9.54 14.97
CA VAL A 465 -15.70 10.18 13.66
C VAL A 465 -14.91 11.46 13.83
N VAL A 466 -13.86 11.61 13.04
CA VAL A 466 -13.11 12.87 12.95
C VAL A 466 -13.59 13.61 11.72
N PRO A 467 -14.19 14.80 11.86
CA PRO A 467 -14.79 15.53 10.75
C PRO A 467 -13.78 15.92 9.68
N ALA A 468 -14.28 16.16 8.47
CA ALA A 468 -13.48 16.73 7.38
C ALA A 468 -12.83 18.05 7.82
N MET A 469 -11.61 18.31 7.34
CA MET A 469 -10.80 19.51 7.64
C MET A 469 -10.26 19.62 9.07
N GLU A 470 -10.63 18.70 9.97
CA GLU A 470 -10.18 18.70 11.37
C GLU A 470 -8.95 17.78 11.61
N HIS A 471 -8.47 17.10 10.59
CA HIS A 471 -7.29 16.24 10.65
C HIS A 471 -6.46 16.28 9.36
N GLU A 472 -5.24 15.76 9.44
CA GLU A 472 -4.29 15.73 8.33
C GLU A 472 -3.79 14.30 8.08
N TYR A 473 -3.38 14.04 6.84
CA TYR A 473 -2.63 12.85 6.42
C TYR A 473 -1.29 13.27 5.82
N ARG A 474 -0.35 12.33 5.73
CA ARG A 474 0.87 12.48 4.95
C ARG A 474 0.60 12.04 3.51
N HIS A 475 1.11 12.83 2.56
CA HIS A 475 0.93 12.61 1.13
C HIS A 475 1.47 11.25 0.68
N GLY A 476 0.78 10.56 -0.23
CA GLY A 476 1.19 9.25 -0.74
C GLY A 476 2.53 9.24 -1.49
N PHE A 477 2.94 10.39 -2.03
CA PHE A 477 4.23 10.58 -2.70
C PHE A 477 5.26 11.31 -1.81
N GLN A 478 5.17 11.18 -0.49
CA GLN A 478 6.07 11.83 0.45
C GLN A 478 7.57 11.55 0.19
N HIS A 479 7.89 10.46 -0.48
CA HIS A 479 9.25 10.04 -0.82
C HIS A 479 9.89 10.84 -1.97
N ILE A 480 9.13 11.68 -2.67
CA ILE A 480 9.60 12.55 -3.76
C ILE A 480 9.22 14.02 -3.55
N LEU A 481 8.32 14.33 -2.63
CA LEU A 481 7.87 15.69 -2.36
C LEU A 481 8.80 16.41 -1.38
N PRO A 482 8.89 17.76 -1.48
CA PRO A 482 9.51 18.57 -0.45
C PRO A 482 8.81 18.42 0.92
N LYS A 483 9.56 18.51 2.01
CA LYS A 483 9.00 18.36 3.39
C LYS A 483 7.82 19.29 3.66
N THR A 484 7.77 20.47 3.03
CA THR A 484 6.70 21.47 3.19
C THR A 484 5.35 21.07 2.58
N GLU A 485 5.35 20.12 1.64
CA GLU A 485 4.16 19.69 0.88
C GLU A 485 3.63 18.31 1.30
N VAL A 486 4.25 17.72 2.32
CA VAL A 486 3.91 16.35 2.73
C VAL A 486 2.57 16.28 3.45
N ASN A 487 2.20 17.28 4.24
CA ASN A 487 0.98 17.23 5.06
C ASN A 487 -0.24 17.77 4.30
N ILE A 488 -1.29 16.96 4.24
CA ILE A 488 -2.53 17.24 3.50
C ILE A 488 -3.72 17.23 4.47
N ARG A 489 -4.55 18.25 4.44
CA ARG A 489 -5.82 18.22 5.17
C ARG A 489 -6.80 17.23 4.57
N ALA A 490 -7.43 16.44 5.42
CA ALA A 490 -8.45 15.49 5.00
C ALA A 490 -9.72 16.24 4.55
N VAL A 491 -10.13 16.03 3.30
CA VAL A 491 -11.34 16.63 2.71
C VAL A 491 -12.62 15.86 3.02
N HIS A 492 -12.49 14.67 3.61
CA HIS A 492 -13.59 13.81 4.07
C HIS A 492 -13.39 13.46 5.53
N GLY A 493 -14.49 13.16 6.23
CA GLY A 493 -14.44 12.61 7.58
C GLY A 493 -13.76 11.25 7.61
N THR A 494 -13.16 10.91 8.74
CA THR A 494 -12.55 9.59 8.99
C THR A 494 -13.22 8.93 10.19
N LEU A 495 -13.69 7.70 9.97
CA LEU A 495 -14.16 6.80 11.01
C LEU A 495 -12.98 6.04 11.61
N VAL A 496 -12.81 6.13 12.93
CA VAL A 496 -11.81 5.35 13.69
C VAL A 496 -12.52 4.34 14.56
N VAL A 497 -12.15 3.07 14.43
CA VAL A 497 -12.79 1.96 15.16
C VAL A 497 -11.76 1.08 15.85
N TRP A 498 -11.97 0.78 17.13
CA TRP A 498 -11.18 -0.19 17.89
C TRP A 498 -11.88 -1.54 17.87
N LEU A 499 -11.26 -2.53 17.21
CA LEU A 499 -11.66 -3.93 17.21
C LEU A 499 -10.69 -4.72 18.09
N GLN A 500 -11.20 -5.35 19.15
CA GLN A 500 -10.38 -6.05 20.13
C GLN A 500 -11.09 -7.28 20.69
N ASN A 501 -10.33 -8.38 20.86
CA ASN A 501 -10.80 -9.47 21.69
C ASN A 501 -10.71 -9.10 23.20
N PRO A 502 -11.27 -9.87 24.14
CA PRO A 502 -11.27 -9.54 25.56
C PRO A 502 -9.87 -9.28 26.13
N ALA A 503 -8.88 -10.09 25.78
CA ALA A 503 -7.50 -9.93 26.24
C ALA A 503 -6.86 -8.65 25.68
N GLY A 504 -7.12 -8.31 24.40
CA GLY A 504 -6.70 -7.08 23.77
C GLY A 504 -7.31 -5.85 24.43
N THR A 505 -8.62 -5.91 24.77
CA THR A 505 -9.30 -4.83 25.49
C THR A 505 -8.68 -4.57 26.87
N THR A 506 -8.41 -5.62 27.62
CA THR A 506 -7.75 -5.49 28.93
C THR A 506 -6.40 -4.80 28.83
N ARG A 507 -5.62 -5.11 27.78
CA ARG A 507 -4.26 -4.60 27.61
C ARG A 507 -4.19 -3.22 26.96
N TRP A 508 -5.00 -2.97 25.93
CA TRP A 508 -4.92 -1.81 25.04
C TRP A 508 -6.27 -1.10 24.81
N GLY A 509 -7.22 -1.25 25.74
CA GLY A 509 -8.57 -0.71 25.59
C GLY A 509 -8.60 0.82 25.40
N PRO A 510 -9.58 1.34 24.63
CA PRO A 510 -9.74 2.77 24.38
C PRO A 510 -10.44 3.44 25.57
N THR A 511 -9.67 4.00 26.52
CA THR A 511 -10.21 4.90 27.54
C THR A 511 -10.46 6.28 26.93
N GLU A 512 -11.29 7.12 27.58
CA GLU A 512 -11.60 8.47 27.08
C GLU A 512 -10.30 9.29 26.92
N GLU A 513 -9.42 9.28 27.94
CA GLU A 513 -8.18 10.05 27.91
C GLU A 513 -7.25 9.60 26.76
N ARG A 514 -7.20 8.30 26.46
CA ARG A 514 -6.39 7.79 25.34
C ARG A 514 -6.96 8.22 23.99
N VAL A 515 -8.27 8.23 23.87
CA VAL A 515 -8.97 8.65 22.65
C VAL A 515 -8.80 10.16 22.45
N GLU A 516 -8.98 10.98 23.49
CA GLU A 516 -8.74 12.42 23.44
C GLU A 516 -7.29 12.74 23.04
N ALA A 517 -6.32 12.02 23.61
CA ALA A 517 -4.90 12.15 23.24
C ALA A 517 -4.65 11.83 21.76
N LEU A 518 -5.35 10.84 21.18
CA LEU A 518 -5.26 10.51 19.78
C LEU A 518 -5.82 11.63 18.89
N LEU A 519 -6.98 12.16 19.24
CA LEU A 519 -7.62 13.26 18.50
C LEU A 519 -6.77 14.54 18.54
N GLU A 520 -6.20 14.87 19.70
CA GLU A 520 -5.26 16.01 19.83
C GLU A 520 -3.97 15.79 19.01
N ALA A 521 -3.42 14.56 19.00
CA ALA A 521 -2.25 14.24 18.20
C ALA A 521 -2.51 14.33 16.69
N TRP A 522 -3.77 14.25 16.26
CA TRP A 522 -4.18 14.29 14.85
C TRP A 522 -4.66 15.66 14.36
N ARG A 523 -4.73 16.63 15.26
CA ARG A 523 -5.12 18.01 14.95
C ARG A 523 -4.21 18.61 13.84
N PRO A 524 -4.80 19.38 12.89
CA PRO A 524 -4.01 20.01 11.81
C PRO A 524 -2.86 20.86 12.34
N GLY A 525 -1.69 20.70 11.75
CA GLY A 525 -0.47 21.44 12.14
C GLY A 525 0.31 20.82 13.30
N ARG A 526 -0.19 19.81 13.98
CA ARG A 526 0.45 19.20 15.15
C ARG A 526 1.83 18.60 14.84
N GLU A 527 1.99 17.96 13.69
CA GLU A 527 3.27 17.42 13.25
C GLU A 527 4.30 18.55 13.00
N ARG A 528 3.87 19.68 12.42
CA ARG A 528 4.74 20.86 12.23
C ARG A 528 5.15 21.53 13.55
N GLU A 529 4.27 21.53 14.55
CA GLU A 529 4.60 22.00 15.91
C GLU A 529 5.65 21.10 16.55
N ARG A 530 5.51 19.78 16.45
CA ARG A 530 6.49 18.79 16.91
C ARG A 530 7.87 19.03 16.27
N ASP A 531 7.91 19.12 14.95
CA ASP A 531 9.16 19.35 14.22
C ASP A 531 9.87 20.63 14.66
N ARG A 532 9.13 21.71 14.94
CA ARG A 532 9.70 22.95 15.48
C ARG A 532 10.25 22.78 16.88
N GLN A 533 9.54 22.08 17.76
CA GLN A 533 9.98 21.82 19.13
C GLN A 533 11.26 20.98 19.15
N GLU A 534 11.37 19.99 18.27
CA GLU A 534 12.57 19.17 18.11
C GLU A 534 13.78 19.99 17.64
N LEU A 535 13.59 20.90 16.67
CA LEU A 535 14.66 21.79 16.20
C LEU A 535 15.15 22.77 17.26
N LEU A 536 14.30 23.16 18.21
CA LEU A 536 14.62 24.10 19.29
C LEU A 536 15.17 23.39 20.54
N SER A 537 15.02 22.06 20.63
CA SER A 537 15.51 21.29 21.77
C SER A 537 17.03 21.10 21.68
N PRO A 538 17.79 21.36 22.76
CA PRO A 538 19.24 21.11 22.75
C PRO A 538 19.50 19.62 22.50
N PRO A 539 20.59 19.27 21.79
CA PRO A 539 20.94 17.89 21.52
C PRO A 539 21.03 17.12 22.83
N ARG A 540 20.21 16.07 22.98
CA ARG A 540 20.28 15.18 24.14
C ARG A 540 21.68 14.60 24.22
N GLN A 541 22.46 14.99 25.24
CA GLN A 541 23.72 14.35 25.56
C GLN A 541 23.45 12.87 25.82
N THR A 542 23.96 12.02 24.96
CA THR A 542 23.99 10.59 25.17
C THR A 542 24.88 10.37 26.37
N GLN A 543 24.32 10.05 27.54
CA GLN A 543 25.09 9.50 28.64
C GLN A 543 25.62 8.14 28.15
N GLN A 544 26.84 8.17 27.62
CA GLN A 544 27.65 6.98 27.54
C GLN A 544 27.95 6.58 28.99
N SER A 545 27.27 5.56 29.49
CA SER A 545 27.71 4.81 30.64
C SER A 545 28.98 4.06 30.24
N ILE A 546 30.12 4.74 30.45
CA ILE A 546 31.42 4.08 30.43
C ILE A 546 31.43 3.19 31.69
N ALA A 547 31.08 1.92 31.52
CA ALA A 547 31.41 0.90 32.48
C ALA A 547 32.94 0.72 32.44
N THR A 548 33.64 1.43 33.32
CA THR A 548 35.05 1.20 33.63
C THR A 548 35.16 -0.20 34.22
N ALA A 549 35.59 -1.17 33.42
CA ALA A 549 36.12 -2.42 33.94
C ALA A 549 37.51 -2.16 34.57
N PRO A 550 37.83 -2.70 35.73
CA PRO A 550 39.13 -2.47 36.36
C PRO A 550 40.23 -3.18 35.56
N ILE A 551 41.24 -2.40 35.20
CA ILE A 551 42.47 -2.86 34.57
C ILE A 551 43.23 -3.72 35.60
N LEU A 552 43.30 -5.03 35.38
CA LEU A 552 44.25 -5.91 36.08
C LEU A 552 45.62 -5.76 35.41
N ALA A 553 46.63 -5.37 36.22
CA ALA A 553 48.02 -5.25 35.82
C ALA A 553 48.64 -6.61 35.46
N PRO A 554 49.64 -6.64 34.55
CA PRO A 554 50.25 -7.90 34.10
C PRO A 554 51.26 -8.42 35.14
N THR A 555 51.07 -9.65 35.61
CA THR A 555 52.08 -10.39 36.35
C THR A 555 52.95 -11.19 35.39
N THR A 556 54.28 -11.04 35.57
CA THR A 556 55.37 -11.73 34.88
C THR A 556 55.44 -13.23 35.21
N PRO A 557 56.00 -14.06 34.30
CA PRO A 557 56.04 -15.52 34.48
C PRO A 557 57.24 -15.99 35.30
N THR A 558 57.04 -16.94 36.20
CA THR A 558 58.10 -17.76 36.77
C THR A 558 57.84 -19.24 36.43
N THR A 559 58.86 -19.86 35.90
CA THR A 559 58.99 -21.27 35.45
C THR A 559 59.24 -22.24 36.60
N PRO A 560 59.31 -23.57 36.38
CA PRO A 560 58.64 -24.57 37.21
C PRO A 560 59.62 -25.43 38.04
N THR A 561 59.10 -26.14 39.01
CA THR A 561 59.82 -27.31 39.62
C THR A 561 58.88 -28.50 39.79
N ALA A 562 59.47 -29.66 39.55
CA ALA A 562 58.92 -30.98 39.27
C ALA A 562 58.37 -31.76 40.49
N SER A 563 57.33 -32.53 40.19
CA SER A 563 57.05 -33.95 40.54
C SER A 563 57.24 -34.47 41.96
N PRO A 564 56.67 -35.64 42.42
CA PRO A 564 56.00 -36.71 41.67
C PRO A 564 54.75 -37.37 42.35
N SER A 565 54.05 -38.12 41.51
CA SER A 565 53.37 -39.43 41.67
C SER A 565 52.38 -39.70 42.83
N GLN A 566 51.21 -40.15 42.43
CA GLN A 566 50.69 -41.52 42.62
C GLN A 566 49.28 -41.71 42.10
N THR A 567 49.16 -42.66 41.18
CA THR A 567 47.95 -43.39 40.81
C THR A 567 47.72 -44.54 41.82
N PRO A 568 46.67 -45.41 41.72
CA PRO A 568 45.29 -45.39 41.15
C PRO A 568 44.23 -45.97 42.15
N VAL A 569 42.98 -46.17 41.70
CA VAL A 569 42.11 -47.35 41.90
C VAL A 569 40.63 -46.96 41.70
N VAL A 570 40.00 -47.27 40.56
CA VAL A 570 39.11 -48.37 40.18
C VAL A 570 37.80 -48.53 40.96
N HIS A 571 36.66 -48.23 40.26
CA HIS A 571 35.33 -48.85 40.10
C HIS A 571 34.53 -49.41 41.31
N PRO A 572 33.29 -49.80 41.17
CA PRO A 572 32.13 -49.29 40.35
C PRO A 572 30.82 -49.24 41.20
N MET A 573 29.80 -48.56 40.73
CA MET A 573 28.47 -49.05 40.44
C MET A 573 27.64 -47.94 39.80
#